data_6eb2e76e5ca94cdc512543757739abd7
#
_entry.id   6eb2e76e5ca94cdc512543757739abd7
#
_cell.length_a   1.000
_cell.length_b   1.000
_cell.length_c   1.000
_cell.angle_alpha   90.00
_cell.angle_beta   90.00
_cell.angle_gamma   90.00
#
_symmetry.space_group_name_H-M   'P 1'
#
loop_
_entity.id
_entity.type
_entity.pdbx_description
1 polymer ?
#
loop_
_entity_poly.entity_id
_entity_poly.type
_entity_poly.pdbx_seq_one_letter_code
_entity_poly.pdbx_strand_id
1 'polypeptide(L)'
;VGSEMCIRDRYTQQDGAAPQKVQIEIIRDDRPDTARLTFTNGATSATVSPDGKQVAFIARGEVFVTSADYATTKQITHTPAGESGLSFAPDNRTLAYASERNGNWQLYLAKIVRKEDPNFPNATIVEEEALLPSATVERAFPQFSPDGKELAFIEDRTRLMVVNLDTKKVRQITDGSTWYSTSGGFDYAWSPDGKWFTLEFIGNRHDPYSDIGLVSAQGNSPIINLTNSGYMSGSPRFALDGNAILFKTERYGMRAHASWGSQDDAMLVFLNQDAYDKYCLSKEDYELRKELEAEQKKAQSKDTAKGKKGSKKDAGQEKAADDDKAQVKDITVELKNMEDRMVRLTPNSSDMGSVIISKDGETLYYFAAFEGGYDLWKMDLRKKDTRLLHKMD
;
A
#
# COMPACT_ATOMS: atom_id res chain seq x y z
N VAL A 1 15.66 33.74 -41.50
CA VAL A 1 16.73 33.93 -40.55
C VAL A 1 16.20 33.47 -39.22
N GLY A 2 16.37 32.19 -38.93
CA GLY A 2 16.00 31.63 -37.63
C GLY A 2 17.12 31.93 -36.62
N SER A 3 16.82 32.07 -35.35
CA SER A 3 17.81 32.23 -34.31
C SER A 3 18.72 31.00 -34.27
N GLU A 4 19.99 31.21 -34.16
CA GLU A 4 21.05 30.15 -34.17
C GLU A 4 20.93 29.11 -33.06
N MET A 5 19.99 29.28 -32.13
CA MET A 5 19.88 28.45 -30.94
C MET A 5 19.01 27.18 -31.12
N CYS A 6 18.37 26.97 -32.29
CA CYS A 6 17.43 25.86 -32.48
C CYS A 6 17.56 25.17 -33.84
N ILE A 7 18.76 25.08 -34.41
CA ILE A 7 18.94 24.39 -35.70
C ILE A 7 18.94 22.87 -35.45
N ARG A 8 17.79 22.27 -35.62
CA ARG A 8 17.58 20.82 -35.59
C ARG A 8 17.54 20.22 -37.00
N ASP A 9 17.05 20.99 -37.98
CA ASP A 9 16.74 20.50 -39.29
C ASP A 9 17.54 21.29 -40.36
N ARG A 10 17.94 20.60 -41.42
CA ARG A 10 18.60 21.18 -42.61
C ARG A 10 17.64 21.25 -43.73
N TYR A 11 17.54 22.42 -44.37
CA TYR A 11 16.78 22.63 -45.61
C TYR A 11 17.75 22.78 -46.79
N THR A 12 17.47 22.12 -47.89
CA THR A 12 18.10 22.42 -49.16
C THR A 12 17.27 23.46 -49.90
N GLN A 13 17.92 24.40 -50.58
CA GLN A 13 17.23 25.47 -51.35
C GLN A 13 16.55 24.96 -52.66
N GLN A 14 16.11 23.71 -52.68
CA GLN A 14 15.32 23.18 -53.81
C GLN A 14 13.84 23.20 -53.44
N ASP A 15 13.02 23.71 -54.35
CA ASP A 15 11.57 23.74 -54.18
C ASP A 15 11.02 22.32 -53.91
N GLY A 16 10.29 22.16 -52.83
CA GLY A 16 9.67 20.90 -52.46
C GLY A 16 10.56 19.94 -51.60
N ALA A 17 11.76 20.33 -51.21
CA ALA A 17 12.60 19.50 -50.37
C ALA A 17 12.04 19.42 -48.92
N ALA A 18 11.80 18.21 -48.44
CA ALA A 18 11.41 17.98 -47.03
C ALA A 18 12.57 18.27 -46.07
N PRO A 19 12.29 18.82 -44.87
CA PRO A 19 13.32 19.01 -43.86
C PRO A 19 13.94 17.69 -43.45
N GLN A 20 15.27 17.64 -43.34
CA GLN A 20 16.00 16.46 -42.88
C GLN A 20 16.60 16.75 -41.50
N LYS A 21 16.38 15.84 -40.59
CA LYS A 21 17.02 15.87 -39.27
C LYS A 21 18.53 15.70 -39.41
N VAL A 22 19.29 16.67 -38.94
CA VAL A 22 20.75 16.58 -38.92
C VAL A 22 21.15 15.84 -37.62
N GLN A 23 21.83 14.72 -37.78
CA GLN A 23 22.46 14.03 -36.63
C GLN A 23 23.82 14.67 -36.40
N ILE A 24 23.94 15.31 -35.25
CA ILE A 24 25.19 15.95 -34.84
C ILE A 24 25.87 15.00 -33.85
N GLU A 25 27.06 14.50 -34.21
CA GLU A 25 27.95 13.78 -33.31
C GLU A 25 29.01 14.75 -32.79
N ILE A 26 29.01 14.93 -31.47
CA ILE A 26 30.02 15.75 -30.79
C ILE A 26 30.99 14.80 -30.08
N ILE A 27 32.18 14.70 -30.60
CA ILE A 27 33.30 14.01 -29.92
C ILE A 27 33.79 14.94 -28.81
N ARG A 28 33.66 14.52 -27.56
CA ARG A 28 34.15 15.27 -26.40
C ARG A 28 35.24 14.48 -25.71
N ASP A 29 36.33 15.17 -25.37
CA ASP A 29 37.35 14.68 -24.44
C ASP A 29 36.89 14.74 -22.98
N ASP A 30 35.63 15.05 -22.77
CA ASP A 30 35.05 15.23 -21.47
C ASP A 30 34.69 13.89 -20.79
N ARG A 31 34.57 13.95 -19.48
CA ARG A 31 34.16 12.86 -18.62
C ARG A 31 32.83 12.28 -19.05
N PRO A 32 32.58 10.98 -18.76
CA PRO A 32 31.33 10.33 -19.09
C PRO A 32 30.14 11.13 -18.57
N ASP A 33 29.08 11.19 -19.37
CA ASP A 33 27.84 11.96 -19.16
C ASP A 33 27.01 11.53 -17.91
N THR A 34 27.67 11.02 -16.88
CA THR A 34 27.03 10.65 -15.64
C THR A 34 27.08 11.82 -14.66
N ALA A 35 25.94 12.48 -14.48
CA ALA A 35 25.76 13.43 -13.41
C ALA A 35 25.21 12.70 -12.17
N ARG A 36 25.91 12.82 -11.03
CA ARG A 36 25.35 12.37 -9.75
C ARG A 36 24.45 13.48 -9.21
N LEU A 37 23.17 13.21 -9.16
CA LEU A 37 22.17 14.12 -8.57
C LEU A 37 21.85 13.65 -7.15
N THR A 38 21.83 14.57 -6.21
CA THR A 38 21.41 14.30 -4.83
C THR A 38 20.09 15.00 -4.57
N PHE A 39 19.08 14.22 -4.18
CA PHE A 39 17.77 14.73 -3.79
C PHE A 39 17.59 14.52 -2.29
N THR A 40 17.14 15.56 -1.61
CA THR A 40 16.84 15.52 -0.16
C THR A 40 15.35 15.57 0.12
N ASN A 41 14.54 15.78 -0.91
CA ASN A 41 13.06 15.85 -0.81
C ASN A 41 12.41 15.46 -2.15
N GLY A 42 11.08 15.47 -2.19
CA GLY A 42 10.31 15.30 -3.42
C GLY A 42 9.91 13.84 -3.71
N ALA A 43 9.98 12.94 -2.74
CA ALA A 43 9.31 11.65 -2.85
C ALA A 43 7.79 11.84 -2.75
N THR A 44 7.05 11.32 -3.75
CA THR A 44 5.60 11.47 -3.84
C THR A 44 4.82 10.23 -3.39
N SER A 45 5.48 9.09 -3.34
CA SER A 45 4.91 7.81 -2.90
C SER A 45 6.02 6.95 -2.32
N ALA A 46 5.72 6.13 -1.32
CA ALA A 46 6.67 5.17 -0.77
C ALA A 46 5.95 3.93 -0.26
N THR A 47 6.61 2.78 -0.37
CA THR A 47 6.16 1.50 0.19
C THR A 47 7.35 0.69 0.69
N VAL A 48 7.12 -0.13 1.72
CA VAL A 48 8.15 -1.00 2.31
C VAL A 48 7.91 -2.43 1.85
N SER A 49 8.98 -3.16 1.57
CA SER A 49 8.89 -4.60 1.25
C SER A 49 8.34 -5.39 2.44
N PRO A 50 7.63 -6.51 2.23
CA PRO A 50 7.08 -7.34 3.30
C PRO A 50 8.09 -7.79 4.35
N ASP A 51 9.36 -7.98 3.98
CA ASP A 51 10.45 -8.33 4.90
C ASP A 51 11.08 -7.13 5.62
N GLY A 52 10.61 -5.89 5.31
CA GLY A 52 11.09 -4.64 5.91
C GLY A 52 12.48 -4.19 5.48
N LYS A 53 13.12 -4.86 4.50
CA LYS A 53 14.52 -4.60 4.13
C LYS A 53 14.70 -3.64 2.97
N GLN A 54 13.64 -3.35 2.24
CA GLN A 54 13.66 -2.49 1.07
C GLN A 54 12.56 -1.43 1.17
N VAL A 55 12.85 -0.22 0.69
CA VAL A 55 11.87 0.85 0.55
C VAL A 55 11.84 1.26 -0.92
N ALA A 56 10.71 1.08 -1.58
CA ALA A 56 10.46 1.64 -2.90
C ALA A 56 9.82 3.02 -2.76
N PHE A 57 10.24 3.96 -3.57
CA PHE A 57 9.69 5.32 -3.59
C PHE A 57 9.73 5.90 -5.00
N ILE A 58 8.89 6.90 -5.23
CA ILE A 58 8.84 7.65 -6.48
C ILE A 58 9.44 9.03 -6.21
N ALA A 59 10.42 9.41 -7.01
CA ALA A 59 11.02 10.73 -7.00
C ALA A 59 11.18 11.23 -8.44
N ARG A 60 10.68 12.45 -8.71
CA ARG A 60 10.69 13.06 -10.04
C ARG A 60 10.05 12.21 -11.14
N GLY A 61 9.01 11.47 -10.79
CA GLY A 61 8.28 10.60 -11.71
C GLY A 61 8.89 9.22 -11.90
N GLU A 62 10.08 8.92 -11.36
CA GLU A 62 10.77 7.64 -11.52
C GLU A 62 10.73 6.80 -10.26
N VAL A 63 10.70 5.49 -10.42
CA VAL A 63 10.71 4.52 -9.33
C VAL A 63 12.13 4.20 -8.90
N PHE A 64 12.39 4.29 -7.61
CA PHE A 64 13.63 3.90 -6.95
C PHE A 64 13.36 2.87 -5.87
N VAL A 65 14.34 2.00 -5.62
CA VAL A 65 14.33 1.11 -4.45
C VAL A 65 15.65 1.27 -3.70
N THR A 66 15.54 1.52 -2.40
CA THR A 66 16.69 1.64 -1.49
C THR A 66 16.67 0.53 -0.44
N SER A 67 17.85 0.18 0.07
CA SER A 67 17.95 -0.67 1.25
C SER A 67 17.52 0.10 2.50
N ALA A 68 16.78 -0.56 3.40
CA ALA A 68 16.43 0.03 4.68
C ALA A 68 17.62 0.19 5.63
N ASP A 69 18.62 -0.72 5.53
CA ASP A 69 19.78 -0.76 6.42
C ASP A 69 21.03 -0.07 5.83
N TYR A 70 21.08 0.08 4.51
CA TYR A 70 22.25 0.58 3.80
C TYR A 70 21.86 1.69 2.81
N ALA A 71 22.77 2.60 2.50
CA ALA A 71 22.55 3.70 1.56
C ALA A 71 22.56 3.26 0.07
N THR A 72 22.36 1.96 -0.22
CA THR A 72 22.34 1.45 -1.58
C THR A 72 20.98 1.69 -2.21
N THR A 73 20.94 2.48 -3.28
CA THR A 73 19.70 2.81 -4.00
C THR A 73 19.85 2.47 -5.48
N LYS A 74 18.81 1.88 -6.06
CA LYS A 74 18.73 1.59 -7.49
C LYS A 74 17.51 2.29 -8.10
N GLN A 75 17.72 2.95 -9.22
CA GLN A 75 16.65 3.41 -10.09
C GLN A 75 16.10 2.20 -10.86
N ILE A 76 14.79 2.06 -10.89
CA ILE A 76 14.08 0.93 -11.53
C ILE A 76 13.57 1.35 -12.91
N THR A 77 12.91 2.50 -12.99
CA THR A 77 12.37 3.03 -14.24
C THR A 77 13.27 4.09 -14.84
N HIS A 78 13.31 4.16 -16.17
CA HIS A 78 14.12 5.12 -16.93
C HIS A 78 13.30 5.66 -18.09
N THR A 79 12.16 6.30 -17.80
CA THR A 79 11.22 6.78 -18.79
C THR A 79 11.01 8.28 -18.67
N PRO A 80 10.61 8.98 -19.74
CA PRO A 80 10.21 10.38 -19.66
C PRO A 80 8.78 10.56 -19.09
N ALA A 81 8.11 9.48 -18.76
CA ALA A 81 6.74 9.47 -18.24
C ALA A 81 6.72 9.53 -16.71
N GLY A 82 5.56 9.78 -16.12
CA GLY A 82 5.36 9.71 -14.68
C GLY A 82 4.98 8.31 -14.24
N GLU A 83 5.47 7.90 -13.08
CA GLU A 83 5.06 6.70 -12.36
C GLU A 83 4.26 7.05 -11.10
N SER A 84 3.36 6.14 -10.69
CA SER A 84 2.47 6.32 -9.55
C SER A 84 2.10 4.98 -8.92
N GLY A 85 1.78 5.01 -7.62
CA GLY A 85 1.33 3.84 -6.87
C GLY A 85 2.36 2.72 -6.83
N LEU A 86 2.72 2.26 -5.67
CA LEU A 86 3.75 1.25 -5.48
C LEU A 86 3.22 0.11 -4.62
N SER A 87 3.49 -1.13 -5.01
CA SER A 87 3.19 -2.30 -4.20
C SER A 87 4.25 -3.38 -4.39
N PHE A 88 4.85 -3.85 -3.30
CA PHE A 88 5.69 -5.04 -3.33
C PHE A 88 4.84 -6.31 -3.32
N ALA A 89 5.25 -7.29 -4.10
CA ALA A 89 4.74 -8.65 -3.94
C ALA A 89 5.31 -9.32 -2.67
N PRO A 90 4.63 -10.33 -2.12
CA PRO A 90 5.10 -11.06 -0.94
C PRO A 90 6.46 -11.77 -1.13
N ASP A 91 6.92 -11.92 -2.36
CA ASP A 91 8.23 -12.50 -2.69
C ASP A 91 9.41 -11.52 -2.47
N ASN A 92 9.14 -10.24 -2.18
CA ASN A 92 10.13 -9.14 -2.07
C ASN A 92 10.96 -8.90 -3.35
N ARG A 93 10.60 -9.53 -4.47
CA ARG A 93 11.34 -9.56 -5.73
C ARG A 93 10.55 -9.02 -6.91
N THR A 94 9.26 -8.72 -6.70
CA THR A 94 8.36 -8.15 -7.69
C THR A 94 7.76 -6.86 -7.15
N LEU A 95 7.78 -5.80 -7.95
CA LEU A 95 7.21 -4.49 -7.63
C LEU A 95 6.18 -4.14 -8.70
N ALA A 96 4.97 -3.78 -8.30
CA ALA A 96 3.94 -3.25 -9.17
C ALA A 96 3.85 -1.73 -9.05
N TYR A 97 3.59 -1.07 -10.15
CA TYR A 97 3.36 0.38 -10.24
C TYR A 97 2.51 0.72 -11.47
N ALA A 98 2.00 1.93 -11.50
CA ALA A 98 1.35 2.49 -12.68
C ALA A 98 2.29 3.46 -13.39
N SER A 99 2.26 3.49 -14.73
CA SER A 99 3.04 4.41 -15.56
C SER A 99 2.18 4.97 -16.69
N GLU A 100 2.36 6.25 -17.03
CA GLU A 100 1.67 6.90 -18.15
C GLU A 100 2.47 6.88 -19.47
N ARG A 101 3.50 6.02 -19.57
CA ARG A 101 4.43 5.97 -20.73
C ARG A 101 3.77 5.70 -22.08
N ASN A 102 2.55 5.23 -22.10
CA ASN A 102 1.75 5.00 -23.32
C ASN A 102 0.61 6.00 -23.50
N GLY A 103 0.67 7.16 -22.83
CA GLY A 103 -0.30 8.24 -22.94
C GLY A 103 -1.50 8.14 -22.00
N ASN A 104 -1.61 7.05 -21.25
CA ASN A 104 -2.57 6.86 -20.15
C ASN A 104 -1.97 5.96 -19.07
N TRP A 105 -2.54 5.97 -17.88
CA TRP A 105 -2.09 5.17 -16.76
C TRP A 105 -2.30 3.68 -17.01
N GLN A 106 -1.22 2.90 -16.98
CA GLN A 106 -1.21 1.45 -17.14
C GLN A 106 -0.35 0.78 -16.07
N LEU A 107 -0.68 -0.48 -15.75
CA LEU A 107 0.04 -1.26 -14.75
C LEU A 107 1.30 -1.90 -15.33
N TYR A 108 2.37 -1.84 -14.54
CA TYR A 108 3.65 -2.49 -14.84
C TYR A 108 4.12 -3.32 -13.65
N LEU A 109 4.86 -4.37 -13.95
CA LEU A 109 5.57 -5.19 -12.97
C LEU A 109 7.06 -5.12 -13.27
N ALA A 110 7.86 -4.72 -12.29
CA ALA A 110 9.31 -4.87 -12.32
C ALA A 110 9.69 -6.12 -11.53
N LYS A 111 10.54 -6.98 -12.10
CA LYS A 111 10.94 -8.27 -11.52
C LYS A 111 12.46 -8.43 -11.50
N ILE A 112 12.99 -8.95 -10.39
CA ILE A 112 14.39 -9.38 -10.31
C ILE A 112 14.51 -10.73 -11.02
N VAL A 113 15.28 -10.77 -12.10
CA VAL A 113 15.38 -11.96 -12.98
C VAL A 113 16.28 -13.03 -12.39
N ARG A 114 17.47 -12.65 -11.93
CA ARG A 114 18.49 -13.58 -11.45
C ARG A 114 18.18 -14.05 -10.04
N LYS A 115 18.23 -15.36 -9.83
CA LYS A 115 17.97 -15.95 -8.50
C LYS A 115 19.02 -15.57 -7.46
N GLU A 116 20.24 -15.33 -7.91
CA GLU A 116 21.38 -14.94 -7.07
C GLU A 116 21.28 -13.52 -6.56
N ASP A 117 20.52 -12.65 -7.23
CA ASP A 117 20.31 -11.28 -6.81
C ASP A 117 19.38 -11.25 -5.59
N PRO A 118 19.83 -10.72 -4.43
CA PRO A 118 19.08 -10.86 -3.18
C PRO A 118 17.88 -9.89 -3.08
N ASN A 119 17.98 -8.71 -3.68
CA ASN A 119 17.00 -7.62 -3.57
C ASN A 119 17.18 -6.62 -4.71
N PHE A 120 16.25 -5.68 -4.88
CA PHE A 120 16.30 -4.67 -5.94
C PHE A 120 17.55 -3.78 -5.90
N PRO A 121 17.97 -3.21 -4.75
CA PRO A 121 19.16 -2.37 -4.69
C PRO A 121 20.43 -3.04 -5.24
N ASN A 122 20.55 -4.35 -5.09
CA ASN A 122 21.69 -5.15 -5.53
C ASN A 122 21.39 -6.02 -6.75
N ALA A 123 20.23 -5.88 -7.37
CA ALA A 123 19.87 -6.66 -8.56
C ALA A 123 20.74 -6.25 -9.75
N THR A 124 21.25 -7.23 -10.47
CA THR A 124 22.00 -7.00 -11.73
C THR A 124 21.07 -6.79 -12.91
N ILE A 125 19.95 -7.54 -12.94
CA ILE A 125 18.96 -7.46 -14.02
C ILE A 125 17.57 -7.32 -13.39
N VAL A 126 16.87 -6.26 -13.78
CA VAL A 126 15.44 -6.05 -13.49
C VAL A 126 14.73 -5.96 -14.84
N GLU A 127 13.68 -6.75 -15.01
CA GLU A 127 12.82 -6.71 -16.19
C GLU A 127 11.48 -6.09 -15.85
N GLU A 128 10.97 -5.27 -16.77
CA GLU A 128 9.65 -4.65 -16.69
C GLU A 128 8.69 -5.30 -17.68
N GLU A 129 7.48 -5.62 -17.26
CA GLU A 129 6.40 -6.05 -18.14
C GLU A 129 5.14 -5.22 -17.94
N ALA A 130 4.46 -4.87 -19.03
CA ALA A 130 3.13 -4.25 -18.96
C ALA A 130 2.09 -5.31 -18.57
N LEU A 131 1.30 -5.00 -17.55
CA LEU A 131 0.21 -5.87 -17.11
C LEU A 131 -1.13 -5.32 -17.65
N LEU A 132 -1.83 -6.11 -18.47
CA LEU A 132 -3.12 -5.75 -19.06
C LEU A 132 -3.08 -4.42 -19.87
N PRO A 133 -2.19 -4.25 -20.85
CA PRO A 133 -2.08 -2.99 -21.59
C PRO A 133 -3.37 -2.64 -22.31
N SER A 134 -3.78 -1.38 -22.24
CA SER A 134 -4.97 -0.85 -22.91
C SER A 134 -4.72 0.58 -23.38
N ALA A 135 -5.25 0.94 -24.54
CA ALA A 135 -5.18 2.30 -25.05
C ALA A 135 -6.34 3.20 -24.57
N THR A 136 -7.38 2.60 -24.00
CA THR A 136 -8.66 3.31 -23.71
C THR A 136 -9.07 3.32 -22.27
N VAL A 137 -8.43 2.51 -21.42
CA VAL A 137 -8.81 2.30 -20.01
C VAL A 137 -7.63 2.66 -19.14
N GLU A 138 -7.83 3.56 -18.19
CA GLU A 138 -6.81 3.91 -17.18
C GLU A 138 -6.80 2.89 -16.03
N ARG A 139 -5.60 2.50 -15.57
CA ARG A 139 -5.40 1.59 -14.45
C ARG A 139 -4.29 2.07 -13.55
N ALA A 140 -4.59 2.24 -12.27
CA ALA A 140 -3.67 2.80 -11.28
C ALA A 140 -3.83 2.14 -9.89
N PHE A 141 -2.98 2.55 -8.94
CA PHE A 141 -3.02 2.15 -7.54
C PHE A 141 -2.98 0.62 -7.33
N PRO A 142 -1.97 -0.08 -7.89
CA PRO A 142 -1.87 -1.53 -7.73
C PRO A 142 -1.61 -1.95 -6.27
N GLN A 143 -2.20 -3.08 -5.85
CA GLN A 143 -1.90 -3.74 -4.58
C GLN A 143 -1.92 -5.26 -4.77
N PHE A 144 -0.81 -5.92 -4.42
CA PHE A 144 -0.74 -7.38 -4.43
C PHE A 144 -1.65 -7.97 -3.35
N SER A 145 -2.27 -9.11 -3.67
CA SER A 145 -2.91 -9.95 -2.66
C SER A 145 -1.87 -10.50 -1.67
N PRO A 146 -2.27 -10.86 -0.44
CA PRO A 146 -1.35 -11.39 0.57
C PRO A 146 -0.60 -12.67 0.14
N ASP A 147 -1.19 -13.46 -0.75
CA ASP A 147 -0.58 -14.67 -1.30
C ASP A 147 0.24 -14.42 -2.58
N GLY A 148 0.20 -13.19 -3.12
CA GLY A 148 0.94 -12.77 -4.31
C GLY A 148 0.40 -13.29 -5.64
N LYS A 149 -0.76 -13.96 -5.65
CA LYS A 149 -1.33 -14.53 -6.89
C LYS A 149 -2.20 -13.57 -7.67
N GLU A 150 -2.65 -12.53 -7.02
CA GLU A 150 -3.56 -11.54 -7.58
C GLU A 150 -3.05 -10.12 -7.35
N LEU A 151 -3.49 -9.23 -8.22
CA LEU A 151 -3.25 -7.79 -8.09
C LEU A 151 -4.59 -7.05 -8.17
N ALA A 152 -4.89 -6.28 -7.13
CA ALA A 152 -6.00 -5.32 -7.17
C ALA A 152 -5.53 -4.00 -7.75
N PHE A 153 -6.43 -3.26 -8.40
CA PHE A 153 -6.16 -1.96 -8.98
C PHE A 153 -7.45 -1.17 -9.16
N ILE A 154 -7.33 0.13 -9.32
CA ILE A 154 -8.45 1.00 -9.69
C ILE A 154 -8.46 1.19 -11.19
N GLU A 155 -9.61 0.93 -11.82
CA GLU A 155 -9.87 1.14 -13.24
C GLU A 155 -10.79 2.35 -13.42
N ASP A 156 -10.42 3.22 -14.38
CA ASP A 156 -11.15 4.47 -14.70
C ASP A 156 -11.52 5.29 -13.45
N ARG A 157 -10.62 5.31 -12.46
CA ARG A 157 -10.69 6.08 -11.21
C ARG A 157 -11.78 5.68 -10.23
N THR A 158 -12.71 4.80 -10.61
CA THR A 158 -13.92 4.52 -9.82
C THR A 158 -14.16 3.06 -9.52
N ARG A 159 -13.58 2.14 -10.31
CA ARG A 159 -13.84 0.71 -10.18
C ARG A 159 -12.68 -0.03 -9.54
N LEU A 160 -12.92 -0.71 -8.45
CA LEU A 160 -11.96 -1.67 -7.90
C LEU A 160 -12.05 -2.96 -8.68
N MET A 161 -10.93 -3.38 -9.24
CA MET A 161 -10.76 -4.56 -10.06
C MET A 161 -9.67 -5.45 -9.48
N VAL A 162 -9.70 -6.73 -9.82
CA VAL A 162 -8.67 -7.70 -9.46
C VAL A 162 -8.29 -8.51 -10.68
N VAL A 163 -7.00 -8.67 -10.93
CA VAL A 163 -6.45 -9.58 -11.95
C VAL A 163 -5.73 -10.74 -11.29
N ASN A 164 -5.99 -11.95 -11.76
CA ASN A 164 -5.17 -13.11 -11.46
C ASN A 164 -3.89 -13.07 -12.31
N LEU A 165 -2.72 -13.11 -11.68
CA LEU A 165 -1.45 -12.87 -12.36
C LEU A 165 -1.02 -14.00 -13.30
N ASP A 166 -1.47 -15.23 -13.04
CA ASP A 166 -1.16 -16.38 -13.90
C ASP A 166 -2.09 -16.43 -15.11
N THR A 167 -3.40 -16.36 -14.87
CA THR A 167 -4.41 -16.53 -15.92
C THR A 167 -4.75 -15.25 -16.67
N LYS A 168 -4.33 -14.09 -16.14
CA LYS A 168 -4.67 -12.74 -16.62
C LYS A 168 -6.19 -12.45 -16.65
N LYS A 169 -6.99 -13.27 -15.96
CA LYS A 169 -8.43 -13.02 -15.83
C LYS A 169 -8.69 -11.89 -14.85
N VAL A 170 -9.53 -10.97 -15.28
CA VAL A 170 -9.95 -9.79 -14.48
C VAL A 170 -11.35 -10.04 -13.94
N ARG A 171 -11.58 -9.65 -12.68
CA ARG A 171 -12.91 -9.59 -12.07
C ARG A 171 -13.16 -8.21 -11.46
N GLN A 172 -14.40 -7.78 -11.49
CA GLN A 172 -14.84 -6.52 -10.93
C GLN A 172 -15.26 -6.72 -9.47
N ILE A 173 -14.83 -5.82 -8.59
CA ILE A 173 -15.20 -5.79 -7.18
C ILE A 173 -16.28 -4.74 -6.94
N THR A 174 -16.09 -3.50 -7.45
CA THR A 174 -17.08 -2.42 -7.36
C THR A 174 -17.47 -1.96 -8.76
N ASP A 175 -18.70 -1.46 -8.93
CA ASP A 175 -19.24 -1.04 -10.23
C ASP A 175 -18.90 0.42 -10.61
N GLY A 176 -18.23 1.15 -9.71
CA GLY A 176 -17.86 2.54 -9.90
C GLY A 176 -18.95 3.56 -9.55
N SER A 177 -20.15 3.12 -9.14
CA SER A 177 -21.25 4.01 -8.78
C SER A 177 -21.04 4.73 -7.44
N THR A 178 -20.09 4.27 -6.64
CA THR A 178 -19.82 4.71 -5.27
C THR A 178 -18.62 5.65 -5.14
N TRP A 179 -18.10 6.15 -6.25
CA TRP A 179 -17.00 7.12 -6.27
C TRP A 179 -17.10 8.05 -7.48
N TYR A 180 -16.45 9.21 -7.43
CA TYR A 180 -16.50 10.18 -8.53
C TYR A 180 -15.29 10.06 -9.46
N SER A 181 -15.54 10.19 -10.75
CA SER A 181 -14.51 10.10 -11.79
C SER A 181 -13.54 11.29 -11.82
N THR A 182 -13.87 12.38 -11.12
CA THR A 182 -13.00 13.57 -11.03
C THR A 182 -11.88 13.41 -10.01
N SER A 183 -12.01 12.45 -9.10
CA SER A 183 -10.98 12.08 -8.13
C SER A 183 -9.96 11.13 -8.75
N GLY A 184 -8.74 11.12 -8.22
CA GLY A 184 -7.68 10.23 -8.71
C GLY A 184 -7.85 8.74 -8.36
N GLY A 185 -8.87 8.39 -7.60
CA GLY A 185 -9.12 7.08 -7.03
C GLY A 185 -9.54 7.18 -5.56
N PHE A 186 -9.61 6.08 -4.88
CA PHE A 186 -9.97 5.96 -3.47
C PHE A 186 -9.05 4.99 -2.75
N ASP A 187 -8.93 5.12 -1.45
CA ASP A 187 -8.12 4.23 -0.64
C ASP A 187 -8.83 2.88 -0.44
N TYR A 188 -8.08 1.81 -0.59
CA TYR A 188 -8.54 0.44 -0.32
C TYR A 188 -7.39 -0.42 0.20
N ALA A 189 -7.71 -1.55 0.82
CA ALA A 189 -6.72 -2.51 1.30
C ALA A 189 -7.28 -3.94 1.30
N TRP A 190 -6.43 -4.91 0.95
CA TRP A 190 -6.70 -6.32 1.12
C TRP A 190 -6.77 -6.71 2.59
N SER A 191 -7.69 -7.62 2.92
CA SER A 191 -7.62 -8.34 4.19
C SER A 191 -6.42 -9.31 4.22
N PRO A 192 -5.84 -9.59 5.39
CA PRO A 192 -4.73 -10.54 5.51
C PRO A 192 -5.04 -11.94 4.98
N ASP A 193 -6.30 -12.39 5.02
CA ASP A 193 -6.75 -13.69 4.49
C ASP A 193 -7.06 -13.65 2.97
N GLY A 194 -6.95 -12.47 2.34
CA GLY A 194 -7.24 -12.28 0.92
C GLY A 194 -8.70 -12.42 0.51
N LYS A 195 -9.65 -12.46 1.46
CA LYS A 195 -11.07 -12.70 1.17
C LYS A 195 -11.91 -11.44 1.12
N TRP A 196 -11.39 -10.32 1.63
CA TRP A 196 -12.10 -9.06 1.75
C TRP A 196 -11.25 -7.89 1.29
N PHE A 197 -11.94 -6.79 0.93
CA PHE A 197 -11.38 -5.45 0.85
C PHE A 197 -12.07 -4.55 1.86
N THR A 198 -11.29 -3.68 2.51
CA THR A 198 -11.81 -2.45 3.06
C THR A 198 -11.53 -1.32 2.09
N LEU A 199 -12.44 -0.36 1.97
CA LEU A 199 -12.31 0.75 1.01
C LEU A 199 -13.07 1.99 1.48
N GLU A 200 -12.66 3.13 0.93
CA GLU A 200 -13.46 4.35 0.96
C GLU A 200 -14.56 4.26 -0.10
N PHE A 201 -15.75 4.69 0.24
CA PHE A 201 -16.83 4.80 -0.71
C PHE A 201 -17.84 5.86 -0.30
N ILE A 202 -18.59 6.38 -1.26
CA ILE A 202 -19.68 7.30 -0.99
C ILE A 202 -20.95 6.50 -0.77
N GLY A 203 -21.27 6.31 0.52
CA GLY A 203 -22.52 5.69 0.93
C GLY A 203 -23.69 6.68 0.84
N ASN A 204 -24.91 6.14 0.68
CA ASN A 204 -26.16 6.90 0.75
C ASN A 204 -26.24 8.14 -0.18
N ARG A 205 -25.41 8.22 -1.22
CA ARG A 205 -25.26 9.36 -2.14
C ARG A 205 -24.98 10.69 -1.43
N HIS A 206 -24.28 10.67 -0.34
CA HIS A 206 -23.86 11.83 0.45
C HIS A 206 -22.51 12.39 0.00
N ASP A 207 -22.34 12.69 -1.25
CA ASP A 207 -21.20 13.40 -1.76
C ASP A 207 -21.01 14.77 -1.06
N PRO A 208 -19.82 15.13 -0.54
CA PRO A 208 -18.51 14.45 -0.63
C PRO A 208 -18.17 13.51 0.53
N TYR A 209 -19.10 13.18 1.39
CA TYR A 209 -18.83 12.46 2.64
C TYR A 209 -18.60 10.96 2.38
N SER A 210 -17.35 10.53 2.50
CA SER A 210 -16.98 9.12 2.36
C SER A 210 -17.20 8.36 3.66
N ASP A 211 -17.64 7.13 3.50
CA ASP A 211 -17.72 6.10 4.54
C ASP A 211 -16.65 5.02 4.33
N ILE A 212 -16.41 4.21 5.35
CA ILE A 212 -15.57 3.03 5.26
C ILE A 212 -16.44 1.82 4.96
N GLY A 213 -16.11 1.10 3.91
CA GLY A 213 -16.79 -0.09 3.44
C GLY A 213 -15.98 -1.37 3.61
N LEU A 214 -16.70 -2.49 3.66
CA LEU A 214 -16.16 -3.83 3.56
C LEU A 214 -16.85 -4.55 2.40
N VAL A 215 -16.10 -5.19 1.51
CA VAL A 215 -16.62 -5.90 0.35
C VAL A 215 -15.88 -7.21 0.12
N SER A 216 -16.57 -8.24 -0.35
CA SER A 216 -15.94 -9.52 -0.67
C SER A 216 -14.95 -9.39 -1.84
N ALA A 217 -13.78 -9.97 -1.70
CA ALA A 217 -12.78 -10.03 -2.77
C ALA A 217 -13.17 -10.93 -3.96
N GLN A 218 -14.27 -11.70 -3.83
CA GLN A 218 -14.80 -12.49 -4.93
C GLN A 218 -15.62 -11.66 -5.95
N GLY A 219 -15.97 -10.42 -5.58
CA GLY A 219 -16.85 -9.58 -6.38
C GLY A 219 -18.33 -9.96 -6.26
N ASN A 220 -19.17 -9.23 -7.00
CA ASN A 220 -20.64 -9.46 -7.04
C ASN A 220 -21.34 -9.44 -5.67
N SER A 221 -20.80 -8.69 -4.72
CA SER A 221 -21.40 -8.47 -3.41
C SER A 221 -21.59 -6.99 -3.12
N PRO A 222 -22.60 -6.60 -2.36
CA PRO A 222 -22.77 -5.21 -1.96
C PRO A 222 -21.65 -4.80 -1.01
N ILE A 223 -21.32 -3.50 -1.03
CA ILE A 223 -20.44 -2.89 -0.02
C ILE A 223 -21.21 -2.81 1.30
N ILE A 224 -20.64 -3.36 2.35
CA ILE A 224 -21.16 -3.26 3.71
C ILE A 224 -20.62 -1.96 4.30
N ASN A 225 -21.51 -1.00 4.62
CA ASN A 225 -21.10 0.26 5.24
C ASN A 225 -20.79 0.04 6.72
N LEU A 226 -19.54 0.30 7.12
CA LEU A 226 -19.08 0.09 8.50
C LEU A 226 -19.26 1.33 9.37
N THR A 227 -19.12 2.52 8.80
CA THR A 227 -19.19 3.80 9.56
C THR A 227 -20.57 4.41 9.53
N ASN A 228 -21.27 4.32 8.40
CA ASN A 228 -22.61 4.87 8.18
C ASN A 228 -22.80 6.25 8.83
N SER A 229 -21.88 7.15 8.55
CA SER A 229 -21.76 8.43 9.26
C SER A 229 -21.96 9.61 8.29
N GLY A 230 -22.34 10.76 8.81
CA GLY A 230 -22.39 12.00 8.04
C GLY A 230 -21.08 12.78 8.06
N TYR A 231 -19.95 12.12 8.33
CA TYR A 231 -18.62 12.70 8.42
C TYR A 231 -17.68 12.00 7.47
N MET A 232 -16.71 12.74 6.93
CA MET A 232 -15.69 12.10 6.09
C MET A 232 -14.89 11.10 6.92
N SER A 233 -14.75 9.89 6.36
CA SER A 233 -13.90 8.83 6.91
C SER A 233 -13.06 8.27 5.79
N GLY A 234 -11.76 8.04 6.06
CA GLY A 234 -10.82 7.67 5.01
C GLY A 234 -9.63 6.84 5.48
N SER A 235 -8.79 6.48 4.52
CA SER A 235 -7.54 5.72 4.72
C SER A 235 -7.72 4.40 5.48
N PRO A 236 -8.69 3.54 5.11
CA PRO A 236 -8.98 2.30 5.83
C PRO A 236 -7.87 1.27 5.63
N ARG A 237 -7.51 0.59 6.72
CA ARG A 237 -6.53 -0.53 6.70
C ARG A 237 -6.94 -1.61 7.68
N PHE A 238 -6.74 -2.87 7.32
CA PHE A 238 -6.86 -3.96 8.28
C PHE A 238 -5.78 -3.85 9.36
N ALA A 239 -6.20 -4.12 10.58
CA ALA A 239 -5.36 -4.11 11.78
C ALA A 239 -5.64 -5.35 12.64
N LEU A 240 -4.77 -5.65 13.62
CA LEU A 240 -4.95 -6.73 14.58
C LEU A 240 -5.21 -8.08 13.90
N ASP A 241 -4.32 -8.44 12.95
CA ASP A 241 -4.41 -9.66 12.14
C ASP A 241 -5.77 -9.81 11.41
N GLY A 242 -6.37 -8.69 10.99
CA GLY A 242 -7.65 -8.65 10.28
C GLY A 242 -8.88 -8.60 11.17
N ASN A 243 -8.73 -8.52 12.49
CA ASN A 243 -9.86 -8.46 13.42
C ASN A 243 -10.45 -7.05 13.58
N ALA A 244 -9.79 -6.04 13.07
CA ALA A 244 -10.26 -4.66 13.10
C ALA A 244 -9.85 -3.91 11.83
N ILE A 245 -10.51 -2.78 11.57
CA ILE A 245 -10.15 -1.82 10.54
C ILE A 245 -9.79 -0.52 11.23
N LEU A 246 -8.58 -0.05 10.95
CA LEU A 246 -8.07 1.28 11.33
C LEU A 246 -8.44 2.26 10.22
N PHE A 247 -8.98 3.42 10.61
CA PHE A 247 -9.34 4.47 9.66
C PHE A 247 -9.24 5.86 10.31
N LYS A 248 -9.28 6.91 9.50
CA LYS A 248 -9.37 8.30 9.96
C LYS A 248 -10.80 8.81 9.82
N THR A 249 -11.20 9.76 10.66
CA THR A 249 -12.50 10.41 10.55
C THR A 249 -12.48 11.84 11.10
N GLU A 250 -13.22 12.72 10.47
CA GLU A 250 -13.42 14.11 10.91
C GLU A 250 -14.52 14.25 11.99
N ARG A 251 -15.05 13.15 12.51
CA ARG A 251 -16.25 13.16 13.35
C ARG A 251 -16.12 14.01 14.60
N TYR A 252 -14.95 14.05 15.22
CA TYR A 252 -14.72 14.69 16.53
C TYR A 252 -13.87 15.95 16.43
N GLY A 253 -13.23 16.18 15.29
CA GLY A 253 -12.32 17.28 15.09
C GLY A 253 -13.00 18.63 14.88
N MET A 254 -12.22 19.69 15.09
CA MET A 254 -12.63 21.02 14.66
C MET A 254 -12.80 21.05 13.15
N ARG A 255 -13.89 21.62 12.69
CA ARG A 255 -14.14 21.82 11.28
C ARG A 255 -13.78 23.22 10.88
N ALA A 256 -12.95 23.32 9.86
CA ALA A 256 -12.77 24.55 9.14
C ALA A 256 -14.02 24.82 8.27
N HIS A 257 -13.99 25.86 7.49
CA HIS A 257 -15.11 26.34 6.70
C HIS A 257 -15.77 25.23 5.85
N ALA A 258 -17.05 24.99 6.04
CA ALA A 258 -17.90 24.13 5.20
C ALA A 258 -17.37 22.71 4.93
N SER A 259 -16.79 22.04 5.90
CA SER A 259 -16.23 20.68 5.80
C SER A 259 -14.91 20.57 5.03
N TRP A 260 -14.27 21.67 4.72
CA TRP A 260 -12.92 21.69 4.15
C TRP A 260 -11.89 21.94 5.26
N GLY A 261 -10.87 21.05 5.36
CA GLY A 261 -9.78 21.21 6.31
C GLY A 261 -10.18 20.95 7.76
N SER A 262 -10.95 19.91 7.98
CA SER A 262 -11.29 19.42 9.33
C SER A 262 -10.09 18.69 9.95
N GLN A 263 -10.09 18.63 11.28
CA GLN A 263 -9.14 17.80 12.00
C GLN A 263 -9.63 16.36 12.08
N ASP A 264 -8.71 15.42 11.93
CA ASP A 264 -8.97 13.99 11.95
C ASP A 264 -8.68 13.33 13.29
N ASP A 265 -9.29 12.18 13.48
CA ASP A 265 -9.02 11.23 14.55
C ASP A 265 -8.75 9.84 13.97
N ALA A 266 -7.87 9.09 14.61
CA ALA A 266 -7.69 7.67 14.33
C ALA A 266 -8.76 6.86 15.08
N MET A 267 -9.42 5.96 14.35
CA MET A 267 -10.48 5.09 14.87
C MET A 267 -10.21 3.63 14.55
N LEU A 268 -10.69 2.73 15.39
CA LEU A 268 -10.83 1.30 15.10
C LEU A 268 -12.30 0.93 15.06
N VAL A 269 -12.68 0.11 14.09
CA VAL A 269 -13.90 -0.69 14.12
C VAL A 269 -13.52 -2.16 14.19
N PHE A 270 -14.00 -2.87 15.22
CA PHE A 270 -13.73 -4.30 15.41
C PHE A 270 -14.72 -5.14 14.64
N LEU A 271 -14.22 -6.09 13.86
CA LEU A 271 -15.02 -6.95 13.01
C LEU A 271 -15.73 -8.08 13.77
N ASN A 272 -15.30 -8.40 14.99
CA ASN A 272 -15.92 -9.39 15.86
C ASN A 272 -15.87 -8.99 17.33
N GLN A 273 -16.75 -9.58 18.12
CA GLN A 273 -16.91 -9.25 19.54
C GLN A 273 -15.70 -9.67 20.39
N ASP A 274 -15.13 -10.86 20.12
CA ASP A 274 -13.99 -11.36 20.92
C ASP A 274 -12.77 -10.44 20.81
N ALA A 275 -12.50 -9.90 19.63
CA ALA A 275 -11.41 -8.92 19.42
C ALA A 275 -11.68 -7.61 20.16
N TYR A 276 -12.92 -7.13 20.16
CA TYR A 276 -13.32 -5.94 20.90
C TYR A 276 -13.19 -6.15 22.41
N ASP A 277 -13.71 -7.26 22.93
CA ASP A 277 -13.61 -7.59 24.36
C ASP A 277 -12.15 -7.71 24.81
N LYS A 278 -11.31 -8.35 23.99
CA LYS A 278 -9.86 -8.44 24.25
C LYS A 278 -9.20 -7.06 24.26
N TYR A 279 -9.59 -6.17 23.39
CA TYR A 279 -9.09 -4.79 23.37
C TYR A 279 -9.51 -4.00 24.61
N CYS A 280 -10.72 -4.21 25.12
CA CYS A 280 -11.27 -3.52 26.29
C CYS A 280 -10.70 -4.00 27.63
N LEU A 281 -9.95 -5.10 27.66
CA LEU A 281 -9.33 -5.62 28.88
C LEU A 281 -8.41 -4.56 29.54
N SER A 282 -8.37 -4.56 30.85
CA SER A 282 -7.33 -3.84 31.61
C SER A 282 -5.93 -4.32 31.19
N LYS A 283 -4.90 -3.53 31.50
CA LYS A 283 -3.53 -3.96 31.20
C LYS A 283 -3.19 -5.28 31.87
N GLU A 284 -3.57 -5.44 33.14
CA GLU A 284 -3.33 -6.65 33.93
C GLU A 284 -4.06 -7.86 33.33
N ASP A 285 -5.36 -7.75 33.05
CA ASP A 285 -6.14 -8.84 32.47
C ASP A 285 -5.63 -9.24 31.09
N TYR A 286 -5.17 -8.27 30.30
CA TYR A 286 -4.59 -8.53 28.98
C TYR A 286 -3.26 -9.30 29.07
N GLU A 287 -2.38 -8.91 29.99
CA GLU A 287 -1.10 -9.61 30.21
C GLU A 287 -1.34 -11.06 30.69
N LEU A 288 -2.25 -11.26 31.65
CA LEU A 288 -2.67 -12.60 32.11
C LEU A 288 -3.24 -13.45 30.97
N ARG A 289 -4.12 -12.89 30.14
CA ARG A 289 -4.68 -13.60 28.98
C ARG A 289 -3.58 -13.97 27.97
N LYS A 290 -2.62 -13.10 27.72
CA LYS A 290 -1.48 -13.33 26.82
C LYS A 290 -0.59 -14.47 27.34
N GLU A 291 -0.34 -14.54 28.65
CA GLU A 291 0.39 -15.64 29.28
C GLU A 291 -0.34 -16.98 29.11
N LEU A 292 -1.64 -17.02 29.37
CA LEU A 292 -2.48 -18.21 29.17
C LEU A 292 -2.49 -18.69 27.71
N GLU A 293 -2.64 -17.76 26.75
CA GLU A 293 -2.59 -18.08 25.32
C GLU A 293 -1.20 -18.65 24.91
N ALA A 294 -0.11 -18.12 25.49
CA ALA A 294 1.25 -18.61 25.24
C ALA A 294 1.47 -20.02 25.81
N GLU A 295 0.92 -20.30 27.00
CA GLU A 295 0.97 -21.64 27.61
C GLU A 295 0.17 -22.67 26.81
N GLN A 296 -1.02 -22.29 26.33
CA GLN A 296 -1.86 -23.16 25.48
C GLN A 296 -1.15 -23.49 24.15
N LYS A 297 -0.52 -22.51 23.50
CA LYS A 297 0.28 -22.74 22.28
C LYS A 297 1.46 -23.68 22.52
N LYS A 298 2.15 -23.56 23.66
CA LYS A 298 3.24 -24.46 24.04
C LYS A 298 2.74 -25.88 24.34
N ALA A 299 1.56 -26.04 24.92
CA ALA A 299 0.93 -27.33 25.16
C ALA A 299 0.54 -28.04 23.85
N GLN A 300 -0.10 -27.32 22.93
CA GLN A 300 -0.48 -27.84 21.61
C GLN A 300 0.73 -28.24 20.76
N SER A 301 1.82 -27.47 20.80
CA SER A 301 3.06 -27.81 20.08
C SER A 301 3.75 -29.07 20.62
N LYS A 302 3.61 -29.36 21.93
CA LYS A 302 4.13 -30.60 22.55
C LYS A 302 3.31 -31.83 22.18
N ASP A 303 2.00 -31.70 22.00
CA ASP A 303 1.13 -32.81 21.61
C ASP A 303 1.30 -33.19 20.11
N THR A 304 1.49 -32.21 19.23
CA THR A 304 1.85 -32.44 17.82
C THR A 304 3.23 -33.07 17.65
N ALA A 305 4.19 -32.77 18.52
CA ALA A 305 5.51 -33.39 18.50
C ALA A 305 5.50 -34.84 18.99
N LYS A 306 4.58 -35.22 19.90
CA LYS A 306 4.39 -36.62 20.36
C LYS A 306 3.72 -37.50 19.31
N GLY A 307 2.84 -36.95 18.47
CA GLY A 307 2.16 -37.71 17.40
C GLY A 307 3.06 -38.10 16.22
N LYS A 308 4.23 -37.50 16.04
CA LYS A 308 5.17 -37.77 14.93
C LYS A 308 6.28 -38.79 15.25
N LYS A 309 6.28 -39.43 16.41
CA LYS A 309 7.30 -40.43 16.80
C LYS A 309 7.01 -41.88 16.40
N GLY A 310 6.01 -42.13 15.55
CA GLY A 310 5.59 -43.46 15.14
C GLY A 310 5.62 -43.69 13.63
N SER A 311 6.69 -43.40 12.90
CA SER A 311 6.97 -44.05 11.61
C SER A 311 8.31 -43.53 11.06
N LYS A 312 9.39 -44.25 11.37
CA LYS A 312 10.65 -44.14 10.63
C LYS A 312 10.77 -45.36 9.75
N LYS A 313 10.83 -45.12 8.40
CA LYS A 313 11.69 -45.91 7.49
C LYS A 313 11.98 -45.11 6.23
N ASP A 314 13.25 -44.90 6.02
CA ASP A 314 14.05 -44.65 4.83
C ASP A 314 13.43 -43.98 3.60
N ALA A 315 13.94 -42.77 3.28
CA ALA A 315 14.50 -42.40 1.98
C ALA A 315 15.13 -41.00 2.09
N GLY A 316 16.39 -40.88 1.76
CA GLY A 316 17.11 -39.63 1.70
C GLY A 316 16.60 -38.76 0.58
N GLN A 317 16.33 -37.50 0.88
CA GLN A 317 16.29 -36.38 -0.07
C GLN A 317 16.43 -35.08 0.68
N GLU A 318 17.12 -34.14 0.10
CA GLU A 318 17.54 -32.85 0.56
C GLU A 318 16.39 -32.06 1.20
N LYS A 319 16.63 -31.53 2.42
CA LYS A 319 15.75 -30.55 3.07
C LYS A 319 15.88 -29.21 2.35
N ALA A 320 14.94 -28.89 1.49
CA ALA A 320 14.57 -27.50 1.26
C ALA A 320 13.99 -26.95 2.55
N ALA A 321 14.44 -25.77 2.97
CA ALA A 321 13.90 -25.06 4.10
C ALA A 321 12.44 -24.67 3.78
N ASP A 322 11.50 -25.39 4.38
CA ASP A 322 10.08 -25.10 4.35
C ASP A 322 9.86 -23.98 5.39
N ASP A 323 9.76 -22.75 4.89
CA ASP A 323 9.38 -21.58 5.68
C ASP A 323 8.02 -21.87 6.29
N ASP A 324 7.95 -21.85 7.62
CA ASP A 324 6.72 -21.89 8.44
C ASP A 324 5.87 -20.64 8.12
N LYS A 325 5.20 -20.64 6.98
CA LYS A 325 4.13 -19.67 6.70
C LYS A 325 2.99 -19.99 7.67
N ALA A 326 2.92 -19.23 8.76
CA ALA A 326 1.79 -19.27 9.68
C ALA A 326 0.51 -19.16 8.83
N GLN A 327 -0.33 -20.19 8.89
CA GLN A 327 -1.61 -20.21 8.18
C GLN A 327 -2.43 -19.01 8.67
N VAL A 328 -2.65 -18.03 7.77
CA VAL A 328 -3.50 -16.86 8.07
C VAL A 328 -4.91 -17.41 8.33
N LYS A 329 -5.43 -17.11 9.51
CA LYS A 329 -6.79 -17.53 9.88
C LYS A 329 -7.82 -16.72 9.09
N ASP A 330 -8.91 -17.37 8.73
CA ASP A 330 -10.05 -16.70 8.15
C ASP A 330 -10.57 -15.61 9.09
N ILE A 331 -10.87 -14.44 8.52
CA ILE A 331 -11.42 -13.32 9.26
C ILE A 331 -12.89 -13.57 9.54
N THR A 332 -13.29 -13.40 10.79
CA THR A 332 -14.69 -13.46 11.19
C THR A 332 -15.28 -12.05 11.18
N VAL A 333 -16.38 -11.88 10.44
CA VAL A 333 -17.11 -10.61 10.34
C VAL A 333 -18.50 -10.75 10.97
N GLU A 334 -18.73 -10.03 12.06
CA GLU A 334 -20.00 -9.96 12.78
C GLU A 334 -20.62 -8.58 12.55
N LEU A 335 -21.67 -8.50 11.76
CA LEU A 335 -22.30 -7.23 11.39
C LEU A 335 -23.22 -6.66 12.48
N LYS A 336 -23.76 -7.52 13.34
CA LYS A 336 -24.67 -7.09 14.40
C LYS A 336 -23.96 -6.22 15.43
N ASN A 337 -24.52 -5.06 15.76
CA ASN A 337 -24.01 -4.10 16.75
C ASN A 337 -22.57 -3.66 16.46
N MET A 338 -22.20 -3.48 15.19
CA MET A 338 -20.84 -3.07 14.82
C MET A 338 -20.53 -1.65 15.29
N GLU A 339 -21.51 -0.77 15.33
CA GLU A 339 -21.41 0.58 15.85
C GLU A 339 -20.97 0.64 17.31
N ASP A 340 -21.31 -0.36 18.12
CA ASP A 340 -20.89 -0.46 19.54
C ASP A 340 -19.44 -0.89 19.69
N ARG A 341 -18.81 -1.37 18.60
CA ARG A 341 -17.42 -1.85 18.56
C ARG A 341 -16.47 -0.87 17.87
N MET A 342 -16.81 0.41 17.87
CA MET A 342 -15.93 1.48 17.38
C MET A 342 -15.22 2.16 18.55
N VAL A 343 -13.92 2.41 18.37
CA VAL A 343 -13.08 3.04 19.39
C VAL A 343 -12.28 4.16 18.78
N ARG A 344 -12.39 5.36 19.39
CA ARG A 344 -11.49 6.48 19.11
C ARG A 344 -10.14 6.20 19.79
N LEU A 345 -9.05 6.28 19.02
CA LEU A 345 -7.71 6.02 19.53
C LEU A 345 -7.00 7.28 19.99
N THR A 346 -7.06 8.34 19.18
CA THR A 346 -6.37 9.59 19.46
C THR A 346 -7.06 10.39 20.56
N PRO A 347 -6.31 10.94 21.53
CA PRO A 347 -6.89 11.76 22.60
C PRO A 347 -7.34 13.13 22.09
N ASN A 348 -6.65 13.66 21.09
CA ASN A 348 -6.91 14.97 20.49
C ASN A 348 -7.00 14.84 18.98
N SER A 349 -7.92 15.53 18.38
CA SER A 349 -8.02 15.69 16.93
C SER A 349 -6.89 16.58 16.43
N SER A 350 -6.40 16.33 15.23
CA SER A 350 -5.32 17.08 14.60
C SER A 350 -5.41 17.02 13.09
N ASP A 351 -4.67 17.87 12.40
CA ASP A 351 -4.37 17.63 11.01
C ASP A 351 -3.47 16.37 10.97
N MET A 352 -4.03 15.26 10.47
CA MET A 352 -3.44 13.93 10.60
C MET A 352 -3.00 13.37 9.24
N GLY A 353 -1.72 13.03 9.16
CA GLY A 353 -1.16 12.31 8.04
C GLY A 353 -1.45 10.80 8.10
N SER A 354 -0.42 9.98 7.87
CA SER A 354 -0.55 8.52 7.95
C SER A 354 -0.66 8.05 9.39
N VAL A 355 -1.43 6.97 9.58
CA VAL A 355 -1.62 6.30 10.88
C VAL A 355 -1.45 4.79 10.72
N ILE A 356 -0.72 4.16 11.64
CA ILE A 356 -0.51 2.71 11.68
C ILE A 356 -0.53 2.19 13.11
N ILE A 357 -0.98 0.95 13.27
CA ILE A 357 -0.89 0.21 14.53
C ILE A 357 0.24 -0.83 14.40
N SER A 358 1.01 -0.99 15.49
CA SER A 358 1.99 -2.07 15.60
C SER A 358 1.33 -3.45 15.48
N LYS A 359 2.08 -4.45 15.01
CA LYS A 359 1.57 -5.80 14.78
C LYS A 359 0.97 -6.45 16.04
N ASP A 360 1.49 -6.12 17.22
CA ASP A 360 0.96 -6.60 18.51
C ASP A 360 -0.31 -5.87 18.96
N GLY A 361 -0.71 -4.80 18.26
CA GLY A 361 -1.90 -4.01 18.57
C GLY A 361 -1.75 -3.08 19.79
N GLU A 362 -0.54 -2.90 20.33
CA GLU A 362 -0.32 -2.14 21.56
C GLU A 362 0.12 -0.70 21.33
N THR A 363 0.62 -0.38 20.14
CA THR A 363 1.16 0.95 19.83
C THR A 363 0.56 1.53 18.57
N LEU A 364 0.13 2.78 18.65
CA LEU A 364 -0.25 3.60 17.51
C LEU A 364 0.91 4.54 17.15
N TYR A 365 1.26 4.60 15.86
CA TYR A 365 2.16 5.59 15.29
C TYR A 365 1.38 6.45 14.31
N TYR A 366 1.54 7.76 14.38
CA TYR A 366 0.83 8.67 13.48
C TYR A 366 1.60 9.96 13.27
N PHE A 367 1.44 10.53 12.10
CA PHE A 367 1.87 11.90 11.82
C PHE A 367 0.74 12.86 12.16
N ALA A 368 1.04 13.88 12.94
CA ALA A 368 0.07 14.92 13.32
C ALA A 368 0.72 16.28 13.38
N ALA A 369 0.00 17.30 12.88
CA ALA A 369 0.38 18.70 13.01
C ALA A 369 -0.47 19.35 14.10
N PHE A 370 0.15 19.66 15.24
CA PHE A 370 -0.48 20.41 16.32
C PHE A 370 -0.05 21.87 16.31
N GLU A 371 1.25 22.14 16.10
CA GLU A 371 1.84 23.49 16.12
C GLU A 371 2.85 23.63 14.98
N GLY A 372 2.38 23.82 13.76
CA GLY A 372 3.26 23.97 12.59
C GLY A 372 3.26 22.78 11.66
N GLY A 373 4.40 22.14 11.43
CA GLY A 373 4.52 20.97 10.53
C GLY A 373 4.07 19.65 11.17
N TYR A 374 4.13 18.60 10.37
CA TYR A 374 3.83 17.25 10.84
C TYR A 374 4.99 16.69 11.66
N ASP A 375 4.68 16.14 12.82
CA ASP A 375 5.60 15.41 13.67
C ASP A 375 5.17 13.94 13.78
N LEU A 376 6.13 13.04 14.04
CA LEU A 376 5.85 11.63 14.28
C LEU A 376 5.56 11.39 15.76
N TRP A 377 4.36 10.91 16.04
CA TRP A 377 3.86 10.62 17.37
C TRP A 377 3.74 9.11 17.60
N LYS A 378 3.92 8.71 18.85
CA LYS A 378 3.72 7.34 19.34
C LYS A 378 2.75 7.37 20.51
N MET A 379 1.76 6.47 20.52
CA MET A 379 0.82 6.28 21.60
C MET A 379 0.79 4.82 22.04
N ASP A 380 0.97 4.58 23.35
CA ASP A 380 0.69 3.30 24.00
C ASP A 380 -0.83 3.19 24.20
N LEU A 381 -1.47 2.28 23.49
CA LEU A 381 -2.93 2.14 23.48
C LEU A 381 -3.51 1.62 24.79
N ARG A 382 -2.71 0.88 25.57
CA ARG A 382 -3.13 0.35 26.89
C ARG A 382 -2.99 1.37 28.01
N LYS A 383 -1.88 2.10 28.00
CA LYS A 383 -1.62 3.14 29.01
C LYS A 383 -2.27 4.49 28.68
N LYS A 384 -2.70 4.65 27.41
CA LYS A 384 -3.16 5.92 26.82
C LYS A 384 -2.13 7.04 27.00
N ASP A 385 -0.83 6.66 26.88
CA ASP A 385 0.31 7.57 26.98
C ASP A 385 0.80 7.95 25.59
N THR A 386 0.80 9.24 25.29
CA THR A 386 1.19 9.79 23.98
C THR A 386 2.49 10.56 24.11
N ARG A 387 3.43 10.31 23.18
CA ARG A 387 4.74 10.97 23.16
C ARG A 387 5.11 11.39 21.74
N LEU A 388 5.77 12.52 21.64
CA LEU A 388 6.51 12.89 20.44
C LEU A 388 7.66 11.88 20.25
N LEU A 389 7.70 11.20 19.11
CA LEU A 389 8.75 10.25 18.78
C LEU A 389 9.86 10.94 17.99
N HIS A 390 9.50 11.76 17.02
CA HIS A 390 10.45 12.50 16.20
C HIS A 390 9.82 13.80 15.71
N LYS A 391 10.57 14.90 15.87
CA LYS A 391 10.21 16.19 15.30
C LYS A 391 10.69 16.23 13.86
N MET A 392 9.77 16.54 12.94
CA MET A 392 10.07 16.68 11.52
C MET A 392 10.22 18.18 11.25
N ASP A 393 11.42 18.66 11.07
CA ASP A 393 11.73 20.08 10.79
C ASP A 393 11.28 20.51 9.38
#